data_2f7363c15031cdb3ed7d6f214c89af5b
#
_entry.id   2f7363c15031cdb3ed7d6f214c89af5b
#
_cell.length_a   1.000
_cell.length_b   1.000
_cell.length_c   1.000
_cell.angle_alpha   90.00
_cell.angle_beta   90.00
_cell.angle_gamma   90.00
#
_symmetry.space_group_name_H-M   'P 1'
#
loop_
_entity.id
_entity.type
_entity.pdbx_description
1 polymer ?
#
loop_
_entity_poly.entity_id
_entity_poly.type
_entity_poly.pdbx_seq_one_letter_code
_entity_poly.pdbx_strand_id
1 'polypeptide(L)'
;MRMALPGLLMLLACSASAQEGFPLDGTWRGETVARDGSHRTIVLVMQWDGKQISGTMNPGPGSTEFTGGQLDPEGWKFTVAFKDTKGATVRFEGTISDLGKYNRVLAGKWTEGAGSFDIRFVHE
;
A
#
# COMPACT_ATOMS: atom_id res chain seq x y z
N MET A 1 -36.75 15.90 23.39
CA MET A 1 -35.85 14.95 24.03
C MET A 1 -35.60 13.69 23.20
N ARG A 2 -36.54 13.29 22.42
CA ARG A 2 -36.38 12.08 21.62
C ARG A 2 -35.64 12.32 20.32
N MET A 3 -35.50 13.55 19.91
CA MET A 3 -34.90 13.91 18.63
C MET A 3 -33.41 13.74 18.57
N ALA A 4 -32.75 13.58 19.68
CA ALA A 4 -31.30 13.44 19.70
C ALA A 4 -30.81 12.08 19.15
N LEU A 5 -31.62 11.05 19.29
CA LEU A 5 -31.22 9.72 18.87
C LEU A 5 -30.98 9.54 17.37
N PRO A 6 -31.84 10.04 16.49
CA PRO A 6 -31.60 9.88 15.05
C PRO A 6 -30.28 10.52 14.59
N GLY A 7 -29.96 11.66 15.12
CA GLY A 7 -28.71 12.31 14.76
C GLY A 7 -27.48 11.50 15.15
N LEU A 8 -27.51 10.87 16.29
CA LEU A 8 -26.40 10.05 16.75
C LEU A 8 -26.17 8.85 15.84
N LEU A 9 -27.23 8.22 15.39
CA LEU A 9 -27.13 7.09 14.47
C LEU A 9 -26.49 7.47 13.14
N MET A 10 -26.80 8.63 12.63
CA MET A 10 -26.23 9.09 11.37
C MET A 10 -24.72 9.30 11.48
N LEU A 11 -24.24 9.82 12.60
CA LEU A 11 -22.81 10.01 12.80
C LEU A 11 -22.04 8.69 12.78
N LEU A 12 -22.60 7.65 13.41
CA LEU A 12 -21.97 6.34 13.43
C LEU A 12 -21.88 5.74 12.02
N ALA A 13 -22.91 5.90 11.22
CA ALA A 13 -22.89 5.39 9.85
C ALA A 13 -21.80 6.06 9.02
N CYS A 14 -21.63 7.36 9.14
CA CYS A 14 -20.57 8.08 8.43
C CYS A 14 -19.18 7.60 8.80
N SER A 15 -18.93 7.34 10.09
CA SER A 15 -17.64 6.86 10.54
C SER A 15 -17.30 5.50 9.94
N ALA A 16 -18.26 4.59 9.90
CA ALA A 16 -18.04 3.27 9.34
C ALA A 16 -17.71 3.34 7.86
N SER A 17 -18.41 4.17 7.11
CA SER A 17 -18.16 4.33 5.68
C SER A 17 -16.77 4.86 5.39
N ALA A 18 -16.27 5.79 6.20
CA ALA A 18 -14.95 6.36 6.00
C ALA A 18 -13.84 5.33 6.17
N GLN A 19 -14.02 4.37 7.08
CA GLN A 19 -13.02 3.34 7.32
C GLN A 19 -12.95 2.29 6.21
N GLU A 20 -14.07 2.03 5.58
CA GLU A 20 -14.13 0.99 4.55
C GLU A 20 -13.54 1.40 3.22
N GLY A 21 -13.28 2.67 3.03
CA GLY A 21 -12.95 3.21 1.72
C GLY A 21 -11.48 3.28 1.36
N PHE A 22 -10.54 2.91 2.24
CA PHE A 22 -9.14 3.14 1.92
C PHE A 22 -8.56 2.00 1.09
N PRO A 23 -8.08 2.28 -0.15
CA PRO A 23 -7.75 1.22 -1.10
C PRO A 23 -6.41 0.54 -0.85
N LEU A 24 -5.49 1.13 -0.10
CA LEU A 24 -4.16 0.55 0.10
C LEU A 24 -4.00 -0.32 1.33
N ASP A 25 -4.97 -0.30 2.25
CA ASP A 25 -4.86 -1.11 3.46
C ASP A 25 -4.84 -2.60 3.11
N GLY A 26 -3.95 -3.35 3.75
CA GLY A 26 -3.92 -4.80 3.63
C GLY A 26 -2.62 -5.32 3.08
N THR A 27 -2.66 -6.53 2.56
CA THR A 27 -1.50 -7.26 2.08
C THR A 27 -1.46 -7.25 0.57
N TRP A 28 -0.29 -6.93 0.04
CA TRP A 28 -0.05 -6.84 -1.40
C TRP A 28 1.10 -7.75 -1.77
N ARG A 29 0.92 -8.57 -2.78
CA ARG A 29 1.93 -9.51 -3.24
C ARG A 29 2.33 -9.19 -4.66
N GLY A 30 3.61 -8.99 -4.89
CA GLY A 30 4.16 -8.72 -6.21
C GLY A 30 5.25 -9.69 -6.56
N GLU A 31 5.39 -9.95 -7.85
CA GLU A 31 6.44 -10.83 -8.37
C GLU A 31 7.19 -10.13 -9.47
N THR A 32 8.49 -10.37 -9.51
CA THR A 32 9.36 -9.85 -10.56
C THR A 32 10.39 -10.91 -10.91
N VAL A 33 11.01 -10.73 -12.08
CA VAL A 33 12.06 -11.65 -12.56
C VAL A 33 13.38 -10.88 -12.56
N ALA A 34 14.37 -11.42 -11.86
CA ALA A 34 15.70 -10.83 -11.84
C ALA A 34 16.44 -11.06 -13.15
N ARG A 35 17.56 -10.38 -13.33
CA ARG A 35 18.35 -10.47 -14.57
C ARG A 35 18.85 -11.89 -14.85
N ASP A 36 19.10 -12.66 -13.81
CA ASP A 36 19.55 -14.04 -13.94
C ASP A 36 18.42 -15.02 -14.22
N GLY A 37 17.17 -14.53 -14.36
CA GLY A 37 16.01 -15.37 -14.58
C GLY A 37 15.33 -15.88 -13.33
N SER A 38 15.88 -15.59 -12.16
CA SER A 38 15.26 -16.01 -10.91
C SER A 38 14.02 -15.16 -10.60
N HIS A 39 13.02 -15.78 -9.97
CA HIS A 39 11.81 -15.09 -9.52
C HIS A 39 12.01 -14.53 -8.14
N ARG A 40 11.46 -13.34 -7.90
CA ARG A 40 11.49 -12.70 -6.61
C ARG A 40 10.09 -12.26 -6.24
N THR A 41 9.67 -12.55 -5.03
CA THR A 41 8.39 -12.13 -4.49
C THR A 41 8.62 -11.04 -3.46
N ILE A 42 7.86 -9.96 -3.55
CA ILE A 42 7.85 -8.89 -2.56
C ILE A 42 6.45 -8.81 -2.00
N VAL A 43 6.35 -8.79 -0.67
CA VAL A 43 5.07 -8.66 0.02
C VAL A 43 5.09 -7.36 0.80
N LEU A 44 4.06 -6.55 0.62
CA LEU A 44 3.88 -5.30 1.37
C LEU A 44 2.61 -5.42 2.19
N VAL A 45 2.72 -5.19 3.50
CA VAL A 45 1.55 -5.07 4.37
C VAL A 45 1.45 -3.60 4.73
N MET A 46 0.37 -2.95 4.32
CA MET A 46 0.26 -1.50 4.40
C MET A 46 -0.94 -1.05 5.22
N GLN A 47 -0.79 0.10 5.85
CA GLN A 47 -1.80 0.73 6.69
C GLN A 47 -1.77 2.25 6.49
N TRP A 48 -2.93 2.84 6.53
CA TRP A 48 -3.09 4.29 6.45
C TRP A 48 -3.52 4.84 7.81
N ASP A 49 -2.83 5.87 8.29
CA ASP A 49 -3.13 6.47 9.60
C ASP A 49 -3.93 7.76 9.50
N GLY A 50 -4.42 8.10 8.33
CA GLY A 50 -5.13 9.34 8.06
C GLY A 50 -4.28 10.38 7.34
N LYS A 51 -2.98 10.23 7.31
CA LYS A 51 -2.05 11.15 6.66
C LYS A 51 -1.03 10.44 5.81
N GLN A 52 -0.45 9.37 6.32
CA GLN A 52 0.63 8.66 5.67
C GLN A 52 0.34 7.17 5.65
N ILE A 53 1.01 6.50 4.74
CA ILE A 53 0.96 5.05 4.63
C ILE A 53 2.24 4.50 5.22
N SER A 54 2.09 3.56 6.13
CA SER A 54 3.20 2.83 6.71
C SER A 54 3.01 1.35 6.45
N GLY A 55 4.05 0.57 6.68
CA GLY A 55 3.90 -0.86 6.49
C GLY A 55 5.18 -1.63 6.72
N THR A 56 5.12 -2.88 6.29
CA THR A 56 6.23 -3.82 6.41
C THR A 56 6.47 -4.47 5.06
N MET A 57 7.72 -4.49 4.63
CA MET A 57 8.14 -5.22 3.44
C MET A 57 8.64 -6.59 3.86
N ASN A 58 8.09 -7.64 3.25
CA ASN A 58 8.46 -9.03 3.49
C ASN A 58 8.38 -9.40 4.97
N PRO A 59 7.17 -9.49 5.55
CA PRO A 59 7.01 -9.79 6.98
C PRO A 59 7.73 -11.07 7.38
N GLY A 60 8.26 -11.08 8.58
CA GLY A 60 9.01 -12.20 9.12
C GLY A 60 10.45 -11.82 9.39
N PRO A 61 11.35 -12.82 9.57
CA PRO A 61 12.77 -12.53 9.81
C PRO A 61 13.38 -11.73 8.66
N GLY A 62 14.08 -10.66 8.99
CA GLY A 62 14.69 -9.79 7.99
C GLY A 62 13.74 -8.81 7.35
N SER A 63 12.54 -8.61 7.91
CA SER A 63 11.58 -7.66 7.38
C SER A 63 12.08 -6.22 7.50
N THR A 64 11.54 -5.36 6.64
CA THR A 64 11.82 -3.93 6.67
C THR A 64 10.52 -3.17 6.93
N GLU A 65 10.52 -2.31 7.92
CA GLU A 65 9.40 -1.42 8.18
C GLU A 65 9.61 -0.10 7.45
N PHE A 66 8.51 0.49 7.00
CA PHE A 66 8.59 1.78 6.32
C PHE A 66 7.44 2.69 6.76
N THR A 67 7.68 3.99 6.60
CA THR A 67 6.68 5.04 6.86
C THR A 67 6.77 6.07 5.76
N GLY A 68 5.85 7.04 5.78
CA GLY A 68 5.92 8.16 4.86
C GLY A 68 5.43 7.89 3.46
N GLY A 69 4.74 6.78 3.23
CA GLY A 69 4.11 6.53 1.95
C GLY A 69 2.98 7.52 1.70
N GLN A 70 2.82 7.94 0.46
CA GLN A 70 1.84 8.94 0.06
C GLN A 70 0.95 8.40 -1.05
N LEU A 71 -0.34 8.66 -0.94
CA LEU A 71 -1.30 8.34 -1.99
C LEU A 71 -1.96 9.61 -2.48
N ASP A 72 -1.83 9.87 -3.78
CA ASP A 72 -2.52 10.99 -4.42
C ASP A 72 -3.82 10.46 -5.02
N PRO A 73 -4.99 10.89 -4.51
CA PRO A 73 -6.26 10.43 -5.06
C PRO A 73 -6.47 10.83 -6.50
N GLU A 74 -5.83 11.91 -6.91
CA GLU A 74 -5.87 12.30 -8.30
C GLU A 74 -4.92 11.42 -9.10
N GLY A 75 -5.48 10.45 -9.80
CA GLY A 75 -4.70 9.47 -10.55
C GLY A 75 -4.31 8.24 -9.75
N TRP A 76 -4.64 8.19 -8.46
CA TRP A 76 -4.36 7.04 -7.59
C TRP A 76 -2.89 6.62 -7.61
N LYS A 77 -2.04 7.61 -7.45
CA LYS A 77 -0.60 7.40 -7.49
C LYS A 77 -0.04 7.22 -6.08
N PHE A 78 0.68 6.12 -5.89
CA PHE A 78 1.31 5.80 -4.62
C PHE A 78 2.82 5.94 -4.75
N THR A 79 3.44 6.61 -3.77
CA THR A 79 4.90 6.75 -3.72
C THR A 79 5.38 6.48 -2.30
N VAL A 80 6.52 5.82 -2.20
CA VAL A 80 7.19 5.59 -0.92
C VAL A 80 8.69 5.46 -1.16
N ALA A 81 9.48 5.89 -0.17
CA ALA A 81 10.93 5.70 -0.18
C ALA A 81 11.38 5.36 1.23
N PHE A 82 12.25 4.38 1.35
CA PHE A 82 12.77 3.94 2.64
C PHE A 82 14.10 3.22 2.45
N LYS A 83 14.77 2.91 3.56
CA LYS A 83 16.00 2.11 3.52
C LYS A 83 15.69 0.70 4.01
N ASP A 84 16.24 -0.29 3.33
CA ASP A 84 16.11 -1.68 3.75
C ASP A 84 17.11 -2.01 4.87
N THR A 85 17.07 -3.24 5.34
CA THR A 85 17.94 -3.66 6.44
C THR A 85 19.43 -3.67 6.08
N LYS A 86 19.74 -3.64 4.79
CA LYS A 86 21.13 -3.57 4.31
C LYS A 86 21.59 -2.14 4.03
N GLY A 87 20.74 -1.16 4.27
CA GLY A 87 21.05 0.24 4.05
C GLY A 87 20.84 0.73 2.63
N ALA A 88 20.31 -0.10 1.74
CA ALA A 88 20.00 0.33 0.39
C ALA A 88 18.73 1.15 0.37
N THR A 89 18.68 2.18 -0.46
CA THR A 89 17.48 2.97 -0.64
C THR A 89 16.51 2.24 -1.56
N VAL A 90 15.28 2.07 -1.09
CA VAL A 90 14.19 1.50 -1.87
C VAL A 90 13.20 2.61 -2.17
N ARG A 91 12.78 2.69 -3.43
CA ARG A 91 11.76 3.62 -3.86
C ARG A 91 10.75 2.89 -4.72
N PHE A 92 9.48 3.14 -4.47
CA PHE A 92 8.43 2.61 -5.31
C PHE A 92 7.48 3.73 -5.73
N GLU A 93 7.15 3.75 -7.02
CA GLU A 93 6.13 4.63 -7.58
C GLU A 93 5.19 3.80 -8.42
N GLY A 94 3.90 3.82 -8.08
CA GLY A 94 2.94 3.00 -8.79
C GLY A 94 1.56 3.62 -8.81
N THR A 95 0.67 2.99 -9.56
CA THR A 95 -0.70 3.44 -9.70
C THR A 95 -1.63 2.28 -9.35
N ILE A 96 -2.68 2.59 -8.57
CA ILE A 96 -3.69 1.60 -8.23
C ILE A 96 -4.74 1.56 -9.32
N SER A 97 -5.15 0.35 -9.70
CA SER A 97 -6.25 0.14 -10.63
C SER A 97 -7.18 -0.94 -10.08
N ASP A 98 -8.31 -1.14 -10.75
CA ASP A 98 -9.32 -2.13 -10.38
C ASP A 98 -9.86 -1.94 -8.96
N LEU A 99 -10.12 -0.68 -8.62
CA LEU A 99 -10.54 -0.30 -7.26
C LEU A 99 -11.84 -0.94 -6.80
N GLY A 100 -12.72 -1.29 -7.71
CA GLY A 100 -13.99 -1.91 -7.39
C GLY A 100 -13.94 -3.43 -7.23
N LYS A 101 -12.75 -4.02 -7.29
CA LYS A 101 -12.59 -5.48 -7.24
C LYS A 101 -11.85 -5.91 -5.99
N TYR A 102 -11.98 -7.21 -5.68
CA TYR A 102 -11.22 -7.81 -4.59
C TYR A 102 -9.72 -7.71 -4.84
N ASN A 103 -9.31 -7.99 -6.07
CA ASN A 103 -7.89 -8.06 -6.42
C ASN A 103 -7.47 -6.77 -7.10
N ARG A 104 -7.37 -5.70 -6.31
CA ARG A 104 -6.84 -4.45 -6.82
C ARG A 104 -5.40 -4.63 -7.24
N VAL A 105 -4.97 -3.84 -8.19
CA VAL A 105 -3.62 -3.92 -8.74
C VAL A 105 -2.88 -2.62 -8.44
N LEU A 106 -1.64 -2.76 -7.98
CA LEU A 106 -0.73 -1.64 -7.79
C LEU A 106 0.51 -1.93 -8.63
N ALA A 107 0.63 -1.25 -9.74
CA ALA A 107 1.69 -1.50 -10.70
C ALA A 107 2.57 -0.27 -10.86
N GLY A 108 3.88 -0.48 -10.95
CA GLY A 108 4.80 0.62 -11.11
C GLY A 108 6.25 0.20 -11.14
N LYS A 109 7.11 1.12 -10.76
CA LYS A 109 8.56 0.94 -10.81
C LYS A 109 9.12 0.84 -9.40
N TRP A 110 9.91 -0.20 -9.20
CA TRP A 110 10.62 -0.45 -7.95
C TRP A 110 12.10 -0.19 -8.18
N THR A 111 12.67 0.68 -7.38
CA THR A 111 14.09 1.01 -7.46
C THR A 111 14.76 0.57 -6.15
N GLU A 112 15.88 -0.12 -6.26
CA GLU A 112 16.57 -0.65 -5.10
C GLU A 112 18.07 -0.44 -5.34
N GLY A 113 18.66 0.47 -4.59
CA GLY A 113 20.03 0.89 -4.85
C GLY A 113 20.17 1.47 -6.26
N ALA A 114 21.03 0.88 -7.07
CA ALA A 114 21.27 1.33 -8.43
C ALA A 114 20.38 0.63 -9.48
N GLY A 115 19.61 -0.37 -9.08
CA GLY A 115 18.79 -1.13 -10.01
C GLY A 115 17.32 -0.76 -9.93
N SER A 116 16.61 -0.93 -11.04
CA SER A 116 15.17 -0.72 -11.03
C SER A 116 14.48 -1.73 -11.95
N PHE A 117 13.23 -2.04 -11.65
CA PHE A 117 12.42 -2.97 -12.43
C PHE A 117 10.95 -2.62 -12.27
N ASP A 118 10.14 -3.10 -13.19
CA ASP A 118 8.69 -2.97 -13.10
C ASP A 118 8.14 -4.11 -12.24
N ILE A 119 7.14 -3.79 -11.44
CA ILE A 119 6.50 -4.78 -10.57
C ILE A 119 5.00 -4.52 -10.53
N ARG A 120 4.25 -5.60 -10.35
CA ARG A 120 2.81 -5.56 -10.26
C ARG A 120 2.40 -6.28 -8.98
N PHE A 121 1.84 -5.53 -8.05
CA PHE A 121 1.29 -6.07 -6.81
C PHE A 121 -0.19 -6.31 -6.97
N VAL A 122 -0.67 -7.38 -6.37
CA VAL A 122 -2.09 -7.70 -6.31
C VAL A 122 -2.50 -7.74 -4.84
N HIS A 123 -3.62 -7.10 -4.53
CA HIS A 123 -4.18 -7.08 -3.18
C HIS A 123 -4.76 -8.46 -2.84
N GLU A 124 -4.40 -8.97 -1.68
CA GLU A 124 -4.92 -10.24 -1.18
C GLU A 124 -6.15 -10.06 -0.32
#